data_7d172a6170ed40e21cb38329f4d8eaac
#
_entry.id   7d172a6170ed40e21cb38329f4d8eaac
#
_cell.length_a   1.000
_cell.length_b   1.000
_cell.length_c   1.000
_cell.angle_alpha   90.00
_cell.angle_beta   90.00
_cell.angle_gamma   90.00
#
_symmetry.space_group_name_H-M   'P 1'
#
loop_
_entity.id
_entity.type
_entity.pdbx_description
1 polymer ?
#
loop_
_entity_poly.entity_id
_entity_poly.type
_entity_poly.pdbx_seq_one_letter_code
_entity_poly.pdbx_strand_id
1 'polypeptide(L)'
;RTLAAVSAASVRMPASTSWFLLFCRKAILQPGKHPEGNMNAVAKDSPNPWNALASQNPVIHFIDVCLRGAGQVMFQNNPLTGLFFLVGIFWGAYSAHMISVGIGAVIGTIVGTLTAYALRAPKENINIGLHGYNGILVGCALPTFFAPTPLLWGYIVAGSIFSTVLMMAVSSMLRTWKVSAMTGPFVITTWFLMLAAYNFGNIQIISLPHPAISVQPAASDLFALNMEQFWKAAFAGVSQVFLINNVITGILFLIGLAVSSIWAAVFAFIGSIIAICTAVILGGGSTAIIAGLFQFSAVLTAIGLGTTFYNPNWRVICYTFLGTVFTVVAQGALNVLLNVYGIPTLTFPFVVAAWIFLLPNIDLLPKTHQN
;
A
#
# COMPACT_ATOMS: atom_id res chain seq x y z
N ARG A 1 -10.48 -14.72 51.23
CA ARG A 1 -10.66 -13.43 51.96
C ARG A 1 -9.86 -12.38 51.19
N THR A 2 -10.30 -11.43 50.49
CA THR A 2 -11.51 -10.65 50.30
C THR A 2 -11.38 -9.95 48.93
N LEU A 3 -12.28 -10.22 48.00
CA LEU A 3 -12.41 -9.45 46.76
C LEU A 3 -13.15 -8.15 47.10
N ALA A 4 -12.49 -7.01 46.91
CA ALA A 4 -13.13 -5.70 46.96
C ALA A 4 -13.69 -5.34 45.58
N ALA A 5 -14.99 -5.07 45.55
CA ALA A 5 -15.72 -4.65 44.38
C ALA A 5 -15.29 -3.24 43.96
N VAL A 6 -14.90 -3.09 42.70
CA VAL A 6 -14.73 -1.77 42.07
C VAL A 6 -16.06 -1.39 41.41
N SER A 7 -16.70 -0.37 41.97
CA SER A 7 -17.94 0.27 41.50
C SER A 7 -17.72 0.85 40.10
N ALA A 8 -18.60 0.44 39.14
CA ALA A 8 -18.66 1.02 37.80
C ALA A 8 -19.26 2.42 37.87
N ALA A 9 -18.44 3.44 37.72
CA ALA A 9 -18.89 4.81 37.48
C ALA A 9 -19.42 4.90 36.04
N SER A 10 -20.73 5.12 35.90
CA SER A 10 -21.41 5.38 34.62
C SER A 10 -21.00 6.75 34.08
N VAL A 11 -20.06 6.78 33.12
CA VAL A 11 -19.80 7.99 32.35
C VAL A 11 -20.93 8.15 31.32
N ARG A 12 -21.82 9.11 31.54
CA ARG A 12 -22.81 9.53 30.55
C ARG A 12 -22.11 10.26 29.42
N MET A 13 -22.00 9.62 28.25
CA MET A 13 -21.57 10.29 27.01
C MET A 13 -22.68 11.18 26.44
N PRO A 14 -22.33 12.32 25.82
CA PRO A 14 -23.31 13.22 25.22
C PRO A 14 -24.04 12.55 24.04
N ALA A 15 -25.31 12.89 23.85
CA ALA A 15 -26.26 12.26 22.91
C ALA A 15 -25.87 12.31 21.42
N SER A 16 -24.91 13.14 21.04
CA SER A 16 -24.42 13.26 19.64
C SER A 16 -23.55 12.09 19.17
N THR A 17 -22.90 11.36 20.08
CA THR A 17 -22.03 10.20 19.74
C THR A 17 -22.83 8.90 19.54
N SER A 18 -24.03 8.84 20.05
CA SER A 18 -24.89 7.64 20.01
C SER A 18 -25.41 7.32 18.59
N TRP A 19 -25.65 8.33 17.76
CA TRP A 19 -26.18 8.14 16.41
C TRP A 19 -25.17 7.53 15.44
N PHE A 20 -23.92 7.92 15.54
CA PHE A 20 -22.85 7.41 14.66
C PHE A 20 -22.56 5.92 14.94
N LEU A 21 -22.49 5.54 16.22
CA LEU A 21 -22.27 4.14 16.63
C LEU A 21 -23.49 3.24 16.32
N LEU A 22 -24.71 3.76 16.47
CA LEU A 22 -25.95 3.06 16.08
C LEU A 22 -26.05 2.90 14.56
N PHE A 23 -25.60 3.89 13.81
CA PHE A 23 -25.58 3.87 12.35
C PHE A 23 -24.58 2.84 11.81
N CYS A 24 -23.36 2.80 12.36
CA CYS A 24 -22.34 1.80 12.03
C CYS A 24 -22.79 0.38 12.43
N ARG A 25 -23.43 0.23 13.60
CA ARG A 25 -23.91 -1.08 14.09
C ARG A 25 -25.02 -1.67 13.19
N LYS A 26 -25.90 -0.84 12.62
CA LYS A 26 -26.91 -1.30 11.65
C LYS A 26 -26.32 -1.65 10.28
N ALA A 27 -25.16 -1.06 9.91
CA ALA A 27 -24.49 -1.31 8.63
C ALA A 27 -23.70 -2.62 8.62
N ILE A 28 -23.20 -3.07 9.78
CA ILE A 28 -22.21 -4.16 9.90
C ILE A 28 -22.86 -5.56 10.12
N LEU A 29 -24.12 -5.65 10.55
CA LEU A 29 -24.71 -6.90 11.06
C LEU A 29 -25.71 -7.59 10.12
N GLN A 30 -25.43 -7.76 8.83
CA GLN A 30 -26.21 -8.68 7.99
C GLN A 30 -25.28 -9.58 7.14
N PRO A 31 -25.32 -10.94 7.33
CA PRO A 31 -24.61 -11.85 6.45
C PRO A 31 -25.29 -11.93 5.07
N GLY A 32 -24.59 -11.56 4.03
CA GLY A 32 -25.03 -11.64 2.64
C GLY A 32 -24.15 -12.55 1.81
N LYS A 33 -24.72 -13.13 0.76
CA LYS A 33 -23.97 -13.95 -0.23
C LYS A 33 -23.03 -13.04 -1.02
N HIS A 34 -21.76 -13.42 -1.13
CA HIS A 34 -20.80 -12.73 -2.00
C HIS A 34 -21.14 -12.90 -3.47
N PRO A 35 -21.05 -11.84 -4.28
CA PRO A 35 -20.62 -12.03 -5.64
C PRO A 35 -19.13 -12.40 -5.58
N GLU A 36 -18.73 -13.45 -6.27
CA GLU A 36 -17.32 -13.73 -6.56
C GLU A 36 -16.72 -12.41 -7.04
N GLY A 37 -15.76 -11.90 -6.28
CA GLY A 37 -15.10 -10.64 -6.61
C GLY A 37 -14.51 -10.84 -8.00
N ASN A 38 -15.19 -10.27 -8.98
CA ASN A 38 -14.78 -10.33 -10.37
C ASN A 38 -13.55 -9.45 -10.50
N MET A 39 -12.36 -9.99 -10.16
CA MET A 39 -11.07 -9.38 -10.51
C MET A 39 -10.94 -9.23 -12.05
N ASN A 40 -11.91 -9.72 -12.78
CA ASN A 40 -12.09 -9.61 -14.22
C ASN A 40 -13.14 -8.56 -14.62
N ALA A 41 -13.22 -7.43 -13.91
CA ALA A 41 -13.71 -6.23 -14.56
C ALA A 41 -12.66 -5.82 -15.61
N VAL A 42 -12.53 -6.66 -16.64
CA VAL A 42 -12.00 -6.29 -17.92
C VAL A 42 -12.93 -5.16 -18.39
N ALA A 43 -12.50 -3.91 -18.19
CA ALA A 43 -13.05 -2.81 -18.95
C ALA A 43 -13.04 -3.33 -20.40
N LYS A 44 -14.21 -3.35 -21.04
CA LYS A 44 -14.33 -3.66 -22.46
C LYS A 44 -13.57 -2.57 -23.17
N ASP A 45 -12.26 -2.83 -23.38
CA ASP A 45 -11.36 -1.90 -24.04
C ASP A 45 -11.91 -1.65 -25.43
N SER A 46 -12.31 -0.41 -25.70
CA SER A 46 -12.32 0.12 -27.05
C SER A 46 -10.97 -0.24 -27.70
N PRO A 47 -10.88 -0.48 -29.00
CA PRO A 47 -9.64 -0.91 -29.64
C PRO A 47 -8.59 0.19 -29.49
N ASN A 48 -7.87 0.17 -28.35
CA ASN A 48 -6.78 1.07 -28.07
C ASN A 48 -5.61 0.63 -28.97
N PRO A 49 -5.03 1.53 -29.79
CA PRO A 49 -3.89 1.21 -30.65
C PRO A 49 -2.74 0.53 -29.91
N TRP A 50 -2.53 0.87 -28.62
CA TRP A 50 -1.54 0.25 -27.76
C TRP A 50 -1.82 -1.25 -27.54
N ASN A 51 -3.05 -1.62 -27.23
CA ASN A 51 -3.43 -3.02 -27.00
C ASN A 51 -3.27 -3.86 -28.27
N ALA A 52 -3.61 -3.30 -29.43
CA ALA A 52 -3.39 -3.94 -30.72
C ALA A 52 -1.90 -4.16 -31.01
N LEU A 53 -1.06 -3.17 -30.72
CA LEU A 53 0.39 -3.26 -30.89
C LEU A 53 1.02 -4.28 -29.92
N ALA A 54 0.61 -4.27 -28.65
CA ALA A 54 1.07 -5.21 -27.63
C ALA A 54 0.67 -6.66 -27.96
N SER A 55 -0.48 -6.88 -28.59
CA SER A 55 -0.92 -8.23 -28.99
C SER A 55 -0.12 -8.82 -30.17
N GLN A 56 0.50 -7.96 -30.98
CA GLN A 56 1.24 -8.37 -32.19
C GLN A 56 2.76 -8.53 -31.94
N ASN A 57 3.31 -7.87 -30.93
CA ASN A 57 4.75 -7.87 -30.68
C ASN A 57 5.08 -8.32 -29.25
N PRO A 58 5.83 -9.46 -29.08
CA PRO A 58 6.16 -10.00 -27.77
C PRO A 58 6.95 -9.02 -26.88
N VAL A 59 7.80 -8.18 -27.44
CA VAL A 59 8.60 -7.20 -26.68
C VAL A 59 7.67 -6.12 -26.13
N ILE A 60 6.76 -5.60 -26.95
CA ILE A 60 5.79 -4.59 -26.52
C ILE A 60 4.84 -5.18 -25.50
N HIS A 61 4.41 -6.43 -25.69
CA HIS A 61 3.60 -7.15 -24.70
C HIS A 61 4.32 -7.25 -23.34
N PHE A 62 5.61 -7.60 -23.34
CA PHE A 62 6.38 -7.65 -22.12
C PHE A 62 6.49 -6.29 -21.42
N ILE A 63 6.70 -5.21 -22.18
CA ILE A 63 6.72 -3.84 -21.67
C ILE A 63 5.34 -3.48 -21.09
N ASP A 64 4.25 -3.80 -21.79
CA ASP A 64 2.87 -3.58 -21.29
C ASP A 64 2.64 -4.28 -19.96
N VAL A 65 3.02 -5.54 -19.84
CA VAL A 65 2.91 -6.33 -18.60
C VAL A 65 3.72 -5.68 -17.46
N CYS A 66 4.95 -5.24 -17.73
CA CYS A 66 5.78 -4.56 -16.72
C CYS A 66 5.15 -3.23 -16.28
N LEU A 67 4.64 -2.43 -17.21
CA LEU A 67 3.94 -1.19 -16.90
C LEU A 67 2.66 -1.44 -16.08
N ARG A 68 1.85 -2.43 -16.46
CA ARG A 68 0.71 -2.87 -15.64
C ARG A 68 1.17 -3.28 -14.23
N GLY A 69 2.28 -4.00 -14.12
CA GLY A 69 2.87 -4.37 -12.84
C GLY A 69 3.18 -3.17 -11.95
N ALA A 70 3.73 -2.09 -12.51
CA ALA A 70 3.91 -0.85 -11.77
C ALA A 70 2.56 -0.24 -11.32
N GLY A 71 1.55 -0.23 -12.20
CA GLY A 71 0.19 0.23 -11.89
C GLY A 71 -0.48 -0.61 -10.79
N GLN A 72 -0.25 -1.92 -10.77
CA GLN A 72 -0.85 -2.84 -9.79
C GLN A 72 -0.42 -2.59 -8.34
N VAL A 73 0.66 -1.86 -8.09
CA VAL A 73 1.01 -1.44 -6.72
C VAL A 73 -0.14 -0.67 -6.06
N MET A 74 -0.86 0.13 -6.84
CA MET A 74 -2.07 0.84 -6.41
C MET A 74 -3.34 0.29 -7.10
N PHE A 75 -3.37 -1.02 -7.38
CA PHE A 75 -4.52 -1.76 -7.93
C PHE A 75 -4.97 -1.35 -9.34
N GLN A 76 -4.10 -0.70 -10.13
CA GLN A 76 -4.47 -0.25 -11.47
C GLN A 76 -3.91 -1.18 -12.55
N ASN A 77 -4.81 -1.85 -13.29
CA ASN A 77 -4.45 -2.64 -14.46
C ASN A 77 -4.40 -1.75 -15.72
N ASN A 78 -3.51 -0.76 -15.73
CA ASN A 78 -3.39 0.20 -16.81
C ASN A 78 -1.91 0.55 -17.07
N PRO A 79 -1.35 0.30 -18.27
CA PRO A 79 0.05 0.57 -18.56
C PRO A 79 0.40 2.06 -18.50
N LEU A 80 -0.53 2.95 -18.87
CA LEU A 80 -0.30 4.38 -18.81
C LEU A 80 -0.18 4.86 -17.36
N THR A 81 -0.99 4.31 -16.44
CA THR A 81 -0.83 4.54 -14.99
C THR A 81 0.56 4.11 -14.52
N GLY A 82 1.01 2.91 -14.92
CA GLY A 82 2.34 2.43 -14.60
C GLY A 82 3.46 3.33 -15.14
N LEU A 83 3.28 3.88 -16.33
CA LEU A 83 4.21 4.85 -16.92
C LEU A 83 4.28 6.13 -16.06
N PHE A 84 3.14 6.70 -15.66
CA PHE A 84 3.12 7.86 -14.74
C PHE A 84 3.81 7.55 -13.42
N PHE A 85 3.63 6.34 -12.88
CA PHE A 85 4.31 5.92 -11.66
C PHE A 85 5.82 5.83 -11.86
N LEU A 86 6.30 5.20 -12.92
CA LEU A 86 7.74 5.16 -13.21
C LEU A 86 8.33 6.56 -13.41
N VAL A 87 7.67 7.44 -14.17
CA VAL A 87 8.11 8.83 -14.34
C VAL A 87 8.19 9.54 -13.00
N GLY A 88 7.18 9.38 -12.14
CA GLY A 88 7.18 9.95 -10.79
C GLY A 88 8.28 9.37 -9.89
N ILE A 89 8.54 8.06 -9.97
CA ILE A 89 9.64 7.41 -9.24
C ILE A 89 10.99 7.99 -9.69
N PHE A 90 11.24 8.08 -11.00
CA PHE A 90 12.49 8.66 -11.51
C PHE A 90 12.64 10.13 -11.15
N TRP A 91 11.57 10.92 -11.21
CA TRP A 91 11.58 12.31 -10.77
C TRP A 91 11.97 12.44 -9.30
N GLY A 92 11.31 11.70 -8.42
CA GLY A 92 11.58 11.74 -6.99
C GLY A 92 12.98 11.21 -6.66
N ALA A 93 13.41 10.13 -7.29
CA ALA A 93 14.75 9.58 -7.16
C ALA A 93 15.84 10.57 -7.61
N TYR A 94 15.63 11.25 -8.74
CA TYR A 94 16.53 12.31 -9.21
C TYR A 94 16.59 13.48 -8.23
N SER A 95 15.43 13.95 -7.77
CA SER A 95 15.33 15.07 -6.82
C SER A 95 15.99 14.77 -5.46
N ALA A 96 16.00 13.51 -5.06
CA ALA A 96 16.63 13.04 -3.82
C ALA A 96 18.11 12.63 -4.00
N HIS A 97 18.68 12.78 -5.19
CA HIS A 97 20.02 12.28 -5.56
C HIS A 97 20.19 10.77 -5.34
N MET A 98 19.12 10.00 -5.48
CA MET A 98 19.05 8.55 -5.27
C MET A 98 18.55 7.83 -6.54
N ILE A 99 19.17 8.10 -7.69
CA ILE A 99 18.73 7.53 -8.99
C ILE A 99 18.69 6.00 -9.00
N SER A 100 19.45 5.36 -8.11
CA SER A 100 19.45 3.91 -7.88
C SER A 100 18.05 3.37 -7.55
N VAL A 101 17.18 4.18 -6.91
CA VAL A 101 15.78 3.81 -6.61
C VAL A 101 14.98 3.64 -7.90
N GLY A 102 15.10 4.57 -8.85
CA GLY A 102 14.44 4.46 -10.15
C GLY A 102 14.92 3.27 -10.97
N ILE A 103 16.26 3.06 -11.02
CA ILE A 103 16.85 1.91 -11.71
C ILE A 103 16.42 0.61 -11.05
N GLY A 104 16.45 0.55 -9.72
CA GLY A 104 16.01 -0.60 -8.93
C GLY A 104 14.54 -0.94 -9.17
N ALA A 105 13.66 0.07 -9.27
CA ALA A 105 12.25 -0.11 -9.61
C ALA A 105 12.06 -0.84 -10.95
N VAL A 106 12.78 -0.43 -11.98
CA VAL A 106 12.73 -1.06 -13.31
C VAL A 106 13.25 -2.49 -13.26
N ILE A 107 14.44 -2.71 -12.66
CA ILE A 107 15.03 -4.05 -12.52
C ILE A 107 14.07 -4.96 -11.75
N GLY A 108 13.54 -4.50 -10.62
CA GLY A 108 12.63 -5.28 -9.78
C GLY A 108 11.36 -5.70 -10.51
N THR A 109 10.75 -4.80 -11.28
CA THR A 109 9.56 -5.10 -12.10
C THR A 109 9.87 -6.14 -13.18
N ILE A 110 10.97 -5.96 -13.92
CA ILE A 110 11.41 -6.88 -14.99
C ILE A 110 11.69 -8.26 -14.42
N VAL A 111 12.51 -8.34 -13.36
CA VAL A 111 12.89 -9.61 -12.74
C VAL A 111 11.70 -10.34 -12.16
N GLY A 112 10.80 -9.64 -11.44
CA GLY A 112 9.59 -10.23 -10.90
C GLY A 112 8.70 -10.82 -12.01
N THR A 113 8.52 -10.08 -13.09
CA THR A 113 7.74 -10.53 -14.26
C THR A 113 8.41 -11.72 -14.96
N LEU A 114 9.72 -11.68 -15.21
CA LEU A 114 10.47 -12.79 -15.80
C LEU A 114 10.42 -14.06 -14.94
N THR A 115 10.50 -13.89 -13.62
CA THR A 115 10.35 -15.01 -12.67
C THR A 115 9.00 -15.69 -12.80
N ALA A 116 7.92 -14.92 -12.96
CA ALA A 116 6.59 -15.48 -13.17
C ALA A 116 6.50 -16.28 -14.48
N TYR A 117 7.11 -15.80 -15.57
CA TYR A 117 7.20 -16.56 -16.82
C TYR A 117 8.01 -17.84 -16.63
N ALA A 118 9.17 -17.78 -15.97
CA ALA A 118 10.03 -18.94 -15.72
C ALA A 118 9.31 -20.01 -14.87
N LEU A 119 8.54 -19.59 -13.87
CA LEU A 119 7.77 -20.46 -12.99
C LEU A 119 6.42 -20.89 -13.60
N ARG A 120 6.11 -20.48 -14.82
CA ARG A 120 4.86 -20.79 -15.53
C ARG A 120 3.61 -20.40 -14.72
N ALA A 121 3.63 -19.24 -14.09
CA ALA A 121 2.45 -18.69 -13.42
C ALA A 121 1.27 -18.58 -14.40
N PRO A 122 0.01 -18.55 -13.92
CA PRO A 122 -1.17 -18.39 -14.77
C PRO A 122 -1.03 -17.18 -15.70
N LYS A 123 -1.20 -17.41 -17.01
CA LYS A 123 -1.01 -16.36 -18.03
C LYS A 123 -1.89 -15.14 -17.80
N GLU A 124 -3.11 -15.35 -17.31
CA GLU A 124 -4.06 -14.30 -16.96
C GLU A 124 -3.46 -13.34 -15.92
N ASN A 125 -2.85 -13.88 -14.85
CA ASN A 125 -2.20 -13.10 -13.81
C ASN A 125 -0.94 -12.40 -14.32
N ILE A 126 -0.18 -13.03 -15.19
CA ILE A 126 0.99 -12.42 -15.83
C ILE A 126 0.55 -11.23 -16.67
N ASN A 127 -0.42 -11.41 -17.57
CA ASN A 127 -0.87 -10.39 -18.52
C ASN A 127 -1.41 -9.12 -17.87
N ILE A 128 -1.96 -9.21 -16.67
CA ILE A 128 -2.41 -8.05 -15.90
C ILE A 128 -1.34 -7.50 -14.94
N GLY A 129 -0.10 -7.99 -15.01
CA GLY A 129 1.05 -7.46 -14.26
C GLY A 129 1.13 -7.87 -12.79
N LEU A 130 0.32 -8.85 -12.32
CA LEU A 130 0.26 -9.20 -10.89
C LEU A 130 1.56 -9.75 -10.29
N HIS A 131 2.56 -10.08 -11.07
CA HIS A 131 3.83 -10.59 -10.57
C HIS A 131 4.94 -9.54 -10.54
N GLY A 132 4.75 -8.38 -11.20
CA GLY A 132 5.72 -7.28 -11.23
C GLY A 132 5.65 -6.35 -10.02
N TYR A 133 4.47 -6.20 -9.38
CA TYR A 133 4.24 -5.13 -8.40
C TYR A 133 5.00 -5.31 -7.07
N ASN A 134 5.22 -6.53 -6.59
CA ASN A 134 6.06 -6.75 -5.43
C ASN A 134 7.55 -6.52 -5.77
N GLY A 135 7.97 -6.88 -6.98
CA GLY A 135 9.32 -6.67 -7.47
C GLY A 135 9.70 -5.19 -7.56
N ILE A 136 8.82 -4.33 -8.10
CA ILE A 136 9.08 -2.89 -8.18
C ILE A 136 9.24 -2.27 -6.79
N LEU A 137 8.46 -2.71 -5.80
CA LEU A 137 8.57 -2.23 -4.42
C LEU A 137 9.86 -2.69 -3.76
N VAL A 138 10.30 -3.93 -3.98
CA VAL A 138 11.64 -4.41 -3.56
C VAL A 138 12.72 -3.55 -4.20
N GLY A 139 12.59 -3.26 -5.49
CA GLY A 139 13.52 -2.45 -6.26
C GLY A 139 13.59 -0.98 -5.81
N CYS A 140 12.50 -0.42 -5.27
CA CYS A 140 12.51 0.90 -4.64
C CYS A 140 13.11 0.84 -3.23
N ALA A 141 12.73 -0.16 -2.42
CA ALA A 141 13.08 -0.20 -1.02
C ALA A 141 14.57 -0.45 -0.79
N LEU A 142 15.17 -1.43 -1.47
CA LEU A 142 16.56 -1.78 -1.19
C LEU A 142 17.54 -0.62 -1.44
N PRO A 143 17.47 0.14 -2.56
CA PRO A 143 18.36 1.29 -2.75
C PRO A 143 18.05 2.48 -1.82
N THR A 144 16.87 2.53 -1.24
CA THR A 144 16.53 3.54 -0.23
C THR A 144 17.31 3.31 1.06
N PHE A 145 17.59 2.06 1.41
CA PHE A 145 18.22 1.71 2.69
C PHE A 145 19.67 1.24 2.58
N PHE A 146 20.13 0.85 1.39
CA PHE A 146 21.46 0.32 1.16
C PHE A 146 22.23 1.10 0.11
N ALA A 147 23.55 1.20 0.29
CA ALA A 147 24.45 1.87 -0.65
C ALA A 147 24.45 1.17 -2.03
N PRO A 148 24.55 1.94 -3.13
CA PRO A 148 24.49 1.40 -4.51
C PRO A 148 25.79 0.68 -4.93
N THR A 149 26.13 -0.38 -4.19
CA THR A 149 27.26 -1.27 -4.48
C THR A 149 26.85 -2.36 -5.49
N PRO A 150 27.81 -3.07 -6.13
CA PRO A 150 27.47 -4.20 -7.01
C PRO A 150 26.60 -5.27 -6.32
N LEU A 151 26.81 -5.48 -5.01
CA LEU A 151 26.04 -6.46 -4.23
C LEU A 151 24.57 -6.04 -4.06
N LEU A 152 24.28 -4.73 -3.98
CA LEU A 152 22.91 -4.23 -3.94
C LEU A 152 22.11 -4.71 -5.16
N TRP A 153 22.67 -4.65 -6.36
CA TRP A 153 21.97 -5.08 -7.58
C TRP A 153 21.66 -6.57 -7.55
N GLY A 154 22.58 -7.38 -7.03
CA GLY A 154 22.33 -8.80 -6.75
C GLY A 154 21.20 -9.02 -5.74
N TYR A 155 21.14 -8.19 -4.69
CA TYR A 155 20.05 -8.20 -3.69
C TYR A 155 18.71 -7.83 -4.31
N ILE A 156 18.66 -6.84 -5.20
CA ILE A 156 17.42 -6.45 -5.91
C ILE A 156 16.92 -7.60 -6.78
N VAL A 157 17.82 -8.24 -7.54
CA VAL A 157 17.48 -9.39 -8.38
C VAL A 157 16.95 -10.56 -7.53
N ALA A 158 17.71 -10.96 -6.51
CA ALA A 158 17.33 -12.06 -5.62
C ALA A 158 16.02 -11.76 -4.88
N GLY A 159 15.89 -10.55 -4.33
CA GLY A 159 14.69 -10.12 -3.62
C GLY A 159 13.46 -10.08 -4.52
N SER A 160 13.59 -9.65 -5.77
CA SER A 160 12.48 -9.64 -6.74
C SER A 160 12.05 -11.07 -7.11
N ILE A 161 13.00 -12.00 -7.25
CA ILE A 161 12.70 -13.43 -7.44
C ILE A 161 11.96 -13.98 -6.23
N PHE A 162 12.49 -13.77 -5.02
CA PHE A 162 11.88 -14.26 -3.78
C PHE A 162 10.50 -13.68 -3.55
N SER A 163 10.28 -12.37 -3.80
CA SER A 163 8.98 -11.74 -3.65
C SER A 163 7.94 -12.35 -4.60
N THR A 164 8.33 -12.74 -5.81
CA THR A 164 7.44 -13.40 -6.78
C THR A 164 7.10 -14.83 -6.35
N VAL A 165 8.10 -15.61 -5.90
CA VAL A 165 7.87 -16.97 -5.36
C VAL A 165 6.95 -16.90 -4.13
N LEU A 166 7.23 -15.96 -3.22
CA LEU A 166 6.43 -15.75 -2.02
C LEU A 166 5.01 -15.28 -2.35
N MET A 167 4.83 -14.43 -3.38
CA MET A 167 3.52 -14.05 -3.88
C MET A 167 2.69 -15.26 -4.30
N MET A 168 3.28 -16.20 -5.02
CA MET A 168 2.61 -17.42 -5.44
C MET A 168 2.26 -18.31 -4.24
N ALA A 169 3.18 -18.44 -3.27
CA ALA A 169 2.98 -19.24 -2.06
C ALA A 169 1.85 -18.65 -1.18
N VAL A 170 1.94 -17.37 -0.85
CA VAL A 170 0.95 -16.67 0.00
C VAL A 170 -0.41 -16.63 -0.68
N SER A 171 -0.47 -16.36 -1.99
CA SER A 171 -1.73 -16.38 -2.74
C SER A 171 -2.38 -17.77 -2.72
N SER A 172 -1.58 -18.85 -2.78
CA SER A 172 -2.10 -20.21 -2.66
C SER A 172 -2.67 -20.49 -1.25
N MET A 173 -2.02 -20.01 -0.20
CA MET A 173 -2.51 -20.14 1.18
C MET A 173 -3.80 -19.34 1.41
N LEU A 174 -3.85 -18.10 0.94
CA LEU A 174 -4.98 -17.19 1.16
C LEU A 174 -6.19 -17.46 0.26
N ARG A 175 -6.02 -18.26 -0.79
CA ARG A 175 -7.10 -18.60 -1.74
C ARG A 175 -8.34 -19.18 -1.06
N THR A 176 -8.16 -19.99 -0.02
CA THR A 176 -9.26 -20.57 0.77
C THR A 176 -10.13 -19.50 1.42
N TRP A 177 -9.52 -18.40 1.84
CA TRP A 177 -10.22 -17.26 2.47
C TRP A 177 -10.63 -16.18 1.48
N LYS A 178 -10.38 -16.36 0.18
CA LYS A 178 -10.70 -15.40 -0.90
C LYS A 178 -10.08 -14.01 -0.67
N VAL A 179 -8.93 -13.95 -0.04
CA VAL A 179 -8.19 -12.71 0.22
C VAL A 179 -6.87 -12.72 -0.52
N SER A 180 -6.49 -11.59 -1.08
CA SER A 180 -5.25 -11.42 -1.86
C SER A 180 -4.01 -11.31 -0.95
N ALA A 181 -2.85 -11.70 -1.47
CA ALA A 181 -1.57 -11.56 -0.77
C ALA A 181 -1.16 -10.10 -0.54
N MET A 182 -1.73 -9.17 -1.30
CA MET A 182 -1.40 -7.75 -1.27
C MET A 182 0.11 -7.51 -1.45
N THR A 183 0.66 -6.50 -0.79
CA THR A 183 2.10 -6.25 -0.76
C THR A 183 2.85 -7.04 0.32
N GLY A 184 2.19 -8.02 0.95
CA GLY A 184 2.80 -8.89 1.95
C GLY A 184 4.08 -9.58 1.48
N PRO A 185 4.13 -10.15 0.26
CA PRO A 185 5.35 -10.77 -0.28
C PRO A 185 6.52 -9.79 -0.39
N PHE A 186 6.27 -8.54 -0.83
CA PHE A 186 7.28 -7.48 -0.81
C PHE A 186 7.79 -7.21 0.60
N VAL A 187 6.87 -7.00 1.54
CA VAL A 187 7.22 -6.66 2.93
C VAL A 187 8.07 -7.76 3.56
N ILE A 188 7.60 -9.00 3.52
CA ILE A 188 8.31 -10.14 4.14
C ILE A 188 9.69 -10.32 3.51
N THR A 189 9.77 -10.31 2.16
CA THR A 189 11.06 -10.43 1.46
C THR A 189 12.03 -9.32 1.87
N THR A 190 11.56 -8.09 1.88
CA THR A 190 12.40 -6.93 2.20
C THR A 190 12.85 -6.95 3.66
N TRP A 191 11.99 -7.34 4.61
CA TRP A 191 12.38 -7.52 6.00
C TRP A 191 13.46 -8.58 6.19
N PHE A 192 13.35 -9.74 5.53
CA PHE A 192 14.40 -10.75 5.58
C PHE A 192 15.73 -10.21 5.07
N LEU A 193 15.73 -9.46 3.95
CA LEU A 193 16.95 -8.89 3.40
C LEU A 193 17.53 -7.78 4.28
N MET A 194 16.69 -6.95 4.92
CA MET A 194 17.13 -5.92 5.86
C MET A 194 17.71 -6.52 7.14
N LEU A 195 17.04 -7.51 7.72
CA LEU A 195 17.52 -8.18 8.93
C LEU A 195 18.83 -8.95 8.65
N ALA A 196 18.93 -9.61 7.49
CA ALA A 196 20.15 -10.29 7.09
C ALA A 196 21.35 -9.32 6.97
N ALA A 197 21.10 -8.07 6.55
CA ALA A 197 22.18 -7.07 6.43
C ALA A 197 22.82 -6.71 7.77
N TYR A 198 22.13 -6.84 8.89
CA TYR A 198 22.73 -6.68 10.22
C TYR A 198 23.71 -7.82 10.58
N ASN A 199 23.58 -8.98 9.92
CA ASN A 199 24.47 -10.12 10.15
C ASN A 199 25.59 -10.25 9.10
N PHE A 200 25.44 -9.64 7.93
CA PHE A 200 26.36 -9.77 6.81
C PHE A 200 26.99 -8.42 6.46
N GLY A 201 28.25 -8.19 6.85
CA GLY A 201 28.93 -6.89 6.76
C GLY A 201 29.22 -6.36 5.35
N ASN A 202 29.04 -7.15 4.29
CA ASN A 202 29.29 -6.70 2.91
C ASN A 202 28.14 -5.86 2.33
N ILE A 203 26.96 -5.86 2.95
CA ILE A 203 25.85 -4.97 2.59
C ILE A 203 25.95 -3.70 3.41
N GLN A 204 26.21 -2.58 2.73
CA GLN A 204 26.38 -1.28 3.39
C GLN A 204 25.03 -0.63 3.65
N ILE A 205 24.67 -0.49 4.92
CA ILE A 205 23.44 0.20 5.38
C ILE A 205 23.69 1.70 5.35
N ILE A 206 22.78 2.48 4.77
CA ILE A 206 22.87 3.96 4.71
C ILE A 206 21.75 4.67 5.46
N SER A 207 20.54 4.09 5.56
CA SER A 207 19.39 4.78 6.15
C SER A 207 18.39 3.88 6.87
N LEU A 208 18.79 2.66 7.26
CA LEU A 208 17.93 1.86 8.17
C LEU A 208 17.84 2.52 9.54
N PRO A 209 16.67 2.51 10.18
CA PRO A 209 16.54 2.94 11.57
C PRO A 209 17.48 2.15 12.48
N HIS A 210 18.03 2.81 13.48
CA HIS A 210 18.78 2.09 14.52
C HIS A 210 17.82 1.33 15.45
N PRO A 211 18.14 0.07 15.82
CA PRO A 211 17.37 -0.65 16.84
C PRO A 211 17.22 0.18 18.12
N ALA A 212 16.00 0.46 18.52
CA ALA A 212 15.70 1.29 19.68
C ALA A 212 14.35 0.95 20.30
N ILE A 213 14.23 1.17 21.60
CA ILE A 213 12.93 1.12 22.28
C ILE A 213 12.19 2.41 21.96
N SER A 214 10.98 2.28 21.41
CA SER A 214 10.15 3.43 21.11
C SER A 214 9.65 4.10 22.41
N VAL A 215 9.72 5.41 22.42
CA VAL A 215 9.14 6.28 23.46
C VAL A 215 8.06 7.16 22.82
N GLN A 216 7.16 7.69 23.64
CA GLN A 216 6.17 8.66 23.13
C GLN A 216 6.90 9.87 22.52
N PRO A 217 6.33 10.47 21.44
CA PRO A 217 6.88 11.68 20.85
C PRO A 217 7.04 12.78 21.92
N ALA A 218 8.17 13.47 21.91
CA ALA A 218 8.37 14.59 22.80
C ALA A 218 7.44 15.76 22.41
N ALA A 219 7.09 16.60 23.39
CA ALA A 219 6.25 17.77 23.11
C ALA A 219 6.84 18.71 22.03
N SER A 220 8.17 18.75 21.90
CA SER A 220 8.87 19.46 20.81
C SER A 220 8.58 18.90 19.41
N ASP A 221 8.21 17.60 19.32
CA ASP A 221 7.93 16.94 18.05
C ASP A 221 6.45 17.07 17.65
N LEU A 222 5.62 17.61 18.55
CA LEU A 222 4.19 17.84 18.37
C LEU A 222 3.95 19.33 18.11
N PHE A 223 4.01 19.72 16.86
CA PHE A 223 3.69 21.09 16.45
C PHE A 223 2.50 21.12 15.47
N ALA A 224 1.76 22.21 15.48
CA ALA A 224 0.65 22.40 14.56
C ALA A 224 1.17 22.51 13.12
N LEU A 225 0.61 21.70 12.23
CA LEU A 225 0.91 21.78 10.80
C LEU A 225 0.33 23.08 10.24
N ASN A 226 1.16 23.86 9.57
CA ASN A 226 0.65 24.96 8.75
C ASN A 226 0.06 24.43 7.43
N MET A 227 -0.62 25.30 6.68
CA MET A 227 -1.32 24.92 5.46
C MET A 227 -0.37 24.35 4.39
N GLU A 228 0.83 24.90 4.26
CA GLU A 228 1.83 24.39 3.32
C GLU A 228 2.30 22.97 3.70
N GLN A 229 2.62 22.75 4.96
CA GLN A 229 3.02 21.46 5.50
C GLN A 229 1.91 20.41 5.36
N PHE A 230 0.65 20.80 5.56
CA PHE A 230 -0.50 19.93 5.37
C PHE A 230 -0.60 19.42 3.93
N TRP A 231 -0.53 20.32 2.93
CA TRP A 231 -0.58 19.90 1.53
C TRP A 231 0.65 19.12 1.12
N LYS A 232 1.83 19.51 1.60
CA LYS A 232 3.06 18.73 1.39
C LYS A 232 2.90 17.30 1.92
N ALA A 233 2.39 17.12 3.13
CA ALA A 233 2.12 15.82 3.73
C ALA A 233 1.08 15.01 2.93
N ALA A 234 0.02 15.66 2.42
CA ALA A 234 -1.03 15.00 1.66
C ALA A 234 -0.51 14.37 0.37
N PHE A 235 0.33 15.09 -0.39
CA PHE A 235 0.95 14.55 -1.61
C PHE A 235 2.10 13.59 -1.30
N ALA A 236 2.92 13.88 -0.28
CA ALA A 236 3.98 12.98 0.18
C ALA A 236 3.42 11.62 0.60
N GLY A 237 2.25 11.58 1.25
CA GLY A 237 1.58 10.32 1.60
C GLY A 237 1.28 9.43 0.40
N VAL A 238 0.95 10.00 -0.74
CA VAL A 238 0.71 9.25 -1.98
C VAL A 238 2.04 8.77 -2.58
N SER A 239 3.07 9.61 -2.63
CA SER A 239 4.38 9.24 -3.20
C SER A 239 5.14 8.23 -2.33
N GLN A 240 4.93 8.26 -1.02
CA GLN A 240 5.56 7.32 -0.07
C GLN A 240 5.13 5.86 -0.25
N VAL A 241 4.08 5.59 -1.02
CA VAL A 241 3.74 4.20 -1.41
C VAL A 241 4.94 3.53 -2.11
N PHE A 242 5.76 4.29 -2.82
CA PHE A 242 7.01 3.83 -3.44
C PHE A 242 8.27 4.31 -2.68
N LEU A 243 8.16 4.63 -1.40
CA LEU A 243 9.24 5.11 -0.53
C LEU A 243 9.89 6.44 -1.01
N ILE A 244 9.11 7.29 -1.65
CA ILE A 244 9.57 8.58 -2.18
C ILE A 244 8.87 9.72 -1.47
N ASN A 245 9.63 10.60 -0.81
CA ASN A 245 9.12 11.82 -0.20
C ASN A 245 9.22 13.00 -1.17
N ASN A 246 8.26 13.12 -2.09
CA ASN A 246 8.26 14.18 -3.09
C ASN A 246 6.83 14.56 -3.52
N VAL A 247 6.51 15.86 -3.45
CA VAL A 247 5.18 16.39 -3.78
C VAL A 247 4.84 16.19 -5.25
N ILE A 248 5.78 16.46 -6.16
CA ILE A 248 5.56 16.32 -7.62
C ILE A 248 5.32 14.85 -7.97
N THR A 249 6.08 13.94 -7.37
CA THR A 249 5.84 12.49 -7.50
C THR A 249 4.42 12.13 -7.06
N GLY A 250 3.95 12.65 -5.92
CA GLY A 250 2.58 12.45 -5.43
C GLY A 250 1.52 12.93 -6.41
N ILE A 251 1.73 14.09 -7.02
CA ILE A 251 0.84 14.64 -8.06
C ILE A 251 0.84 13.75 -9.30
N LEU A 252 2.01 13.30 -9.78
CA LEU A 252 2.12 12.39 -10.93
C LEU A 252 1.42 11.06 -10.67
N PHE A 253 1.49 10.54 -9.44
CA PHE A 253 0.79 9.32 -9.06
C PHE A 253 -0.72 9.53 -9.04
N LEU A 254 -1.23 10.65 -8.54
CA LEU A 254 -2.65 10.97 -8.59
C LEU A 254 -3.15 11.13 -10.03
N ILE A 255 -2.38 11.75 -10.92
CA ILE A 255 -2.70 11.83 -12.34
C ILE A 255 -2.73 10.42 -12.95
N GLY A 256 -1.73 9.60 -12.66
CA GLY A 256 -1.68 8.20 -13.11
C GLY A 256 -2.88 7.38 -12.64
N LEU A 257 -3.29 7.53 -11.38
CA LEU A 257 -4.51 6.92 -10.85
C LEU A 257 -5.76 7.40 -11.59
N ALA A 258 -5.89 8.73 -11.80
CA ALA A 258 -7.04 9.34 -12.48
C ALA A 258 -7.19 8.87 -13.93
N VAL A 259 -6.09 8.58 -14.62
CA VAL A 259 -6.10 8.02 -15.99
C VAL A 259 -6.76 6.63 -16.02
N SER A 260 -6.60 5.82 -14.99
CA SER A 260 -7.25 4.51 -14.88
C SER A 260 -8.62 4.61 -14.22
N SER A 261 -8.70 5.31 -13.07
CA SER A 261 -9.91 5.48 -12.28
C SER A 261 -9.85 6.78 -11.49
N ILE A 262 -10.74 7.71 -11.81
CA ILE A 262 -10.87 8.96 -11.06
C ILE A 262 -11.19 8.70 -9.58
N TRP A 263 -12.00 7.68 -9.30
CA TRP A 263 -12.33 7.31 -7.93
C TRP A 263 -11.12 6.76 -7.16
N ALA A 264 -10.22 6.02 -7.81
CA ALA A 264 -8.98 5.58 -7.18
C ALA A 264 -8.11 6.78 -6.77
N ALA A 265 -7.99 7.81 -7.63
CA ALA A 265 -7.29 9.04 -7.30
C ALA A 265 -7.96 9.80 -6.14
N VAL A 266 -9.29 9.90 -6.15
CA VAL A 266 -10.07 10.56 -5.08
C VAL A 266 -9.88 9.82 -3.75
N PHE A 267 -10.03 8.49 -3.73
CA PHE A 267 -9.85 7.71 -2.50
C PHE A 267 -8.39 7.73 -2.02
N ALA A 268 -7.40 7.73 -2.93
CA ALA A 268 -6.00 7.89 -2.57
C ALA A 268 -5.75 9.20 -1.82
N PHE A 269 -6.25 10.30 -2.39
CA PHE A 269 -6.04 11.63 -1.81
C PHE A 269 -6.80 11.84 -0.50
N ILE A 270 -8.08 11.44 -0.46
CA ILE A 270 -8.90 11.49 0.76
C ILE A 270 -8.30 10.57 1.85
N GLY A 271 -7.83 9.38 1.48
CA GLY A 271 -7.16 8.46 2.38
C GLY A 271 -5.91 9.07 3.03
N SER A 272 -5.12 9.82 2.25
CA SER A 272 -3.99 10.57 2.77
C SER A 272 -4.43 11.65 3.78
N ILE A 273 -5.48 12.41 3.47
CA ILE A 273 -6.03 13.44 4.38
C ILE A 273 -6.57 12.82 5.68
N ILE A 274 -7.35 11.75 5.58
CA ILE A 274 -7.87 11.02 6.76
C ILE A 274 -6.70 10.57 7.65
N ALA A 275 -5.63 10.08 7.03
CA ALA A 275 -4.46 9.62 7.77
C ALA A 275 -3.74 10.76 8.48
N ILE A 276 -3.58 11.94 7.84
CA ILE A 276 -3.03 13.13 8.49
C ILE A 276 -3.87 13.52 9.71
N CYS A 277 -5.20 13.67 9.51
CA CYS A 277 -6.09 14.05 10.60
C CYS A 277 -6.03 13.04 11.76
N THR A 278 -6.04 11.74 11.44
CA THR A 278 -5.95 10.68 12.45
C THR A 278 -4.61 10.73 13.21
N ALA A 279 -3.50 10.88 12.51
CA ALA A 279 -2.18 10.93 13.11
C ALA A 279 -2.01 12.18 14.00
N VAL A 280 -2.53 13.35 13.57
CA VAL A 280 -2.54 14.59 14.36
C VAL A 280 -3.39 14.43 15.62
N ILE A 281 -4.61 13.89 15.51
CA ILE A 281 -5.50 13.67 16.67
C ILE A 281 -4.87 12.71 17.67
N LEU A 282 -4.15 11.69 17.21
CA LEU A 282 -3.48 10.71 18.07
C LEU A 282 -2.11 11.19 18.58
N GLY A 283 -1.65 12.39 18.21
CA GLY A 283 -0.36 12.93 18.65
C GLY A 283 0.84 12.24 18.00
N GLY A 284 0.75 11.90 16.71
CA GLY A 284 1.88 11.44 15.92
C GLY A 284 2.92 12.54 15.71
N GLY A 285 4.21 12.19 15.64
CA GLY A 285 5.28 13.17 15.40
C GLY A 285 5.07 13.94 14.10
N SER A 286 5.07 15.27 14.17
CA SER A 286 4.73 16.15 13.05
C SER A 286 5.70 16.00 11.87
N THR A 287 6.98 15.77 12.12
CA THR A 287 7.99 15.50 11.10
C THR A 287 7.66 14.25 10.30
N ALA A 288 7.25 13.16 10.97
CA ALA A 288 6.86 11.90 10.31
C ALA A 288 5.55 12.07 9.50
N ILE A 289 4.60 12.89 9.99
CA ILE A 289 3.37 13.22 9.26
C ILE A 289 3.71 14.01 7.99
N ILE A 290 4.56 15.04 8.07
CA ILE A 290 4.96 15.86 6.91
C ILE A 290 5.68 15.01 5.87
N ALA A 291 6.48 14.04 6.33
CA ALA A 291 7.17 13.10 5.44
C ALA A 291 6.26 12.03 4.80
N GLY A 292 4.97 11.98 5.14
CA GLY A 292 4.02 11.01 4.56
C GLY A 292 4.05 9.61 5.18
N LEU A 293 4.73 9.42 6.32
CA LEU A 293 5.01 8.10 6.90
C LEU A 293 3.80 7.46 7.62
N PHE A 294 2.76 8.21 7.93
CA PHE A 294 1.50 7.68 8.45
C PHE A 294 0.44 7.47 7.35
N GLN A 295 0.67 8.04 6.15
CA GLN A 295 -0.34 8.14 5.11
C GLN A 295 -0.27 7.00 4.08
N PHE A 296 0.91 6.58 3.64
CA PHE A 296 1.08 5.69 2.47
C PHE A 296 0.33 4.35 2.58
N SER A 297 0.35 3.71 3.74
CA SER A 297 -0.43 2.49 3.99
C SER A 297 -1.94 2.77 3.98
N ALA A 298 -2.36 3.90 4.54
CA ALA A 298 -3.76 4.34 4.57
C ALA A 298 -4.28 4.70 3.17
N VAL A 299 -3.43 5.26 2.30
CA VAL A 299 -3.72 5.50 0.87
C VAL A 299 -4.06 4.18 0.18
N LEU A 300 -3.26 3.14 0.36
CA LEU A 300 -3.52 1.82 -0.22
C LEU A 300 -4.80 1.19 0.34
N THR A 301 -5.05 1.32 1.64
CA THR A 301 -6.29 0.84 2.26
C THR A 301 -7.51 1.56 1.68
N ALA A 302 -7.44 2.89 1.52
CA ALA A 302 -8.53 3.69 0.98
C ALA A 302 -8.85 3.31 -0.47
N ILE A 303 -7.86 3.15 -1.34
CA ILE A 303 -8.06 2.69 -2.72
C ILE A 303 -8.63 1.26 -2.72
N GLY A 304 -8.01 0.34 -1.98
CA GLY A 304 -8.38 -1.06 -1.94
C GLY A 304 -9.84 -1.26 -1.51
N LEU A 305 -10.23 -0.75 -0.35
CA LEU A 305 -11.59 -0.89 0.17
C LEU A 305 -12.60 -0.01 -0.57
N GLY A 306 -12.20 1.19 -1.00
CA GLY A 306 -13.11 2.15 -1.62
C GLY A 306 -13.46 1.87 -3.08
N THR A 307 -12.55 1.22 -3.84
CA THR A 307 -12.73 1.07 -5.29
C THR A 307 -12.39 -0.29 -5.87
N THR A 308 -11.52 -1.07 -5.20
CA THR A 308 -11.00 -2.32 -5.78
C THR A 308 -11.79 -3.54 -5.34
N PHE A 309 -12.03 -3.68 -4.04
CA PHE A 309 -12.69 -4.85 -3.46
C PHE A 309 -14.19 -4.69 -3.26
N TYR A 310 -14.68 -3.44 -3.20
CA TYR A 310 -16.08 -3.11 -3.07
C TYR A 310 -16.50 -2.05 -4.09
N ASN A 311 -17.75 -2.07 -4.52
CA ASN A 311 -18.32 -1.00 -5.35
C ASN A 311 -18.65 0.22 -4.48
N PRO A 312 -18.23 1.44 -4.85
CA PRO A 312 -18.45 2.65 -4.08
C PRO A 312 -19.94 2.89 -3.78
N ASN A 313 -20.29 2.90 -2.50
CA ASN A 313 -21.57 3.30 -1.97
C ASN A 313 -21.38 3.86 -0.55
N TRP A 314 -22.40 4.43 0.07
CA TRP A 314 -22.28 5.08 1.37
C TRP A 314 -21.75 4.12 2.48
N ARG A 315 -22.13 2.83 2.45
CA ARG A 315 -21.66 1.82 3.41
C ARG A 315 -20.16 1.52 3.20
N VAL A 316 -19.77 1.39 1.95
CA VAL A 316 -18.35 1.21 1.58
C VAL A 316 -17.53 2.44 1.97
N ILE A 317 -18.07 3.66 1.79
CA ILE A 317 -17.38 4.89 2.23
C ILE A 317 -17.12 4.87 3.74
N CYS A 318 -18.15 4.55 4.55
CA CYS A 318 -17.99 4.42 6.01
C CYS A 318 -17.00 3.32 6.38
N TYR A 319 -17.07 2.16 5.71
CA TYR A 319 -16.20 1.03 5.97
C TYR A 319 -14.74 1.34 5.58
N THR A 320 -14.55 2.02 4.46
CA THR A 320 -13.24 2.50 4.00
C THR A 320 -12.66 3.53 4.96
N PHE A 321 -13.47 4.46 5.47
CA PHE A 321 -13.05 5.42 6.49
C PHE A 321 -12.54 4.70 7.74
N LEU A 322 -13.28 3.74 8.27
CA LEU A 322 -12.87 2.94 9.43
C LEU A 322 -11.57 2.16 9.16
N GLY A 323 -11.46 1.53 7.99
CA GLY A 323 -10.26 0.81 7.59
C GLY A 323 -9.04 1.72 7.47
N THR A 324 -9.23 2.92 6.93
CA THR A 324 -8.17 3.93 6.79
C THR A 324 -7.68 4.42 8.15
N VAL A 325 -8.59 4.75 9.07
CA VAL A 325 -8.26 5.12 10.46
C VAL A 325 -7.54 3.98 11.17
N PHE A 326 -8.06 2.75 11.07
CA PHE A 326 -7.41 1.57 11.64
C PHE A 326 -5.99 1.37 11.11
N THR A 327 -5.76 1.63 9.81
CA THR A 327 -4.42 1.51 9.21
C THR A 327 -3.41 2.46 9.86
N VAL A 328 -3.83 3.67 10.22
CA VAL A 328 -2.94 4.63 10.92
C VAL A 328 -2.60 4.13 12.33
N VAL A 329 -3.58 3.56 13.05
CA VAL A 329 -3.35 2.94 14.36
C VAL A 329 -2.39 1.75 14.23
N ALA A 330 -2.62 0.89 13.24
CA ALA A 330 -1.74 -0.24 12.93
C ALA A 330 -0.33 0.22 12.55
N GLN A 331 -0.20 1.34 11.80
CA GLN A 331 1.10 1.95 11.50
C GLN A 331 1.84 2.34 12.77
N GLY A 332 1.18 3.02 13.70
CA GLY A 332 1.78 3.41 14.98
C GLY A 332 2.21 2.20 15.82
N ALA A 333 1.35 1.18 15.94
CA ALA A 333 1.64 -0.04 16.67
C ALA A 333 2.84 -0.82 16.07
N LEU A 334 2.86 -0.96 14.74
CA LEU A 334 3.93 -1.66 14.04
C LEU A 334 5.24 -0.85 14.03
N ASN A 335 5.19 0.48 14.03
CA ASN A 335 6.38 1.31 14.23
C ASN A 335 7.05 0.98 15.57
N VAL A 336 6.28 0.89 16.66
CA VAL A 336 6.80 0.52 17.99
C VAL A 336 7.41 -0.88 17.99
N LEU A 337 6.69 -1.85 17.40
CA LEU A 337 7.13 -3.25 17.35
C LEU A 337 8.43 -3.42 16.57
N LEU A 338 8.52 -2.83 15.39
CA LEU A 338 9.62 -3.06 14.44
C LEU A 338 10.84 -2.16 14.70
N ASN A 339 10.64 -1.03 15.40
CA ASN A 339 11.74 -0.15 15.82
C ASN A 339 12.77 -0.88 16.72
N VAL A 340 12.31 -1.86 17.50
CA VAL A 340 13.17 -2.71 18.31
C VAL A 340 14.21 -3.46 17.46
N TYR A 341 13.85 -3.79 16.23
CA TYR A 341 14.71 -4.48 15.27
C TYR A 341 15.38 -3.53 14.25
N GLY A 342 15.10 -2.23 14.33
CA GLY A 342 15.66 -1.24 13.41
C GLY A 342 15.21 -1.42 11.96
N ILE A 343 13.98 -1.88 11.72
CA ILE A 343 13.42 -2.05 10.38
C ILE A 343 12.11 -1.27 10.22
N PRO A 344 11.86 -0.70 9.03
CA PRO A 344 10.63 0.04 8.77
C PRO A 344 9.44 -0.91 8.61
N THR A 345 8.22 -0.41 8.89
CA THR A 345 6.98 -1.16 8.71
C THR A 345 6.67 -1.48 7.26
N LEU A 346 7.23 -0.72 6.32
CA LEU A 346 6.85 -0.77 4.90
C LEU A 346 5.32 -0.69 4.77
N THR A 347 4.73 -1.39 3.80
CA THR A 347 3.27 -1.40 3.62
C THR A 347 2.53 -2.47 4.45
N PHE A 348 3.17 -3.03 5.48
CA PHE A 348 2.53 -4.06 6.31
C PHE A 348 1.27 -3.59 7.06
N PRO A 349 1.20 -2.34 7.57
CA PRO A 349 -0.04 -1.81 8.16
C PRO A 349 -1.24 -1.89 7.20
N PHE A 350 -1.01 -1.61 5.90
CA PHE A 350 -2.03 -1.81 4.86
C PHE A 350 -2.39 -3.28 4.69
N VAL A 351 -1.41 -4.20 4.66
CA VAL A 351 -1.66 -5.64 4.49
C VAL A 351 -2.54 -6.16 5.63
N VAL A 352 -2.21 -5.81 6.87
CA VAL A 352 -3.00 -6.19 8.07
C VAL A 352 -4.41 -5.62 8.00
N ALA A 353 -4.54 -4.32 7.69
CA ALA A 353 -5.83 -3.67 7.57
C ALA A 353 -6.68 -4.30 6.46
N ALA A 354 -6.09 -4.54 5.27
CA ALA A 354 -6.79 -5.17 4.16
C ALA A 354 -7.29 -6.57 4.54
N TRP A 355 -6.47 -7.39 5.20
CA TRP A 355 -6.91 -8.71 5.64
C TRP A 355 -8.01 -8.64 6.68
N ILE A 356 -7.90 -7.79 7.69
CA ILE A 356 -8.92 -7.63 8.74
C ILE A 356 -10.26 -7.16 8.15
N PHE A 357 -10.23 -6.25 7.18
CA PHE A 357 -11.46 -5.68 6.60
C PHE A 357 -12.03 -6.49 5.44
N LEU A 358 -11.28 -7.45 4.86
CA LEU A 358 -11.76 -8.33 3.80
C LEU A 358 -12.17 -9.72 4.30
N LEU A 359 -11.49 -10.27 5.31
CA LEU A 359 -11.77 -11.60 5.86
C LEU A 359 -13.21 -11.81 6.37
N PRO A 360 -13.87 -10.81 7.01
CA PRO A 360 -15.26 -10.98 7.46
C PRO A 360 -16.27 -11.22 6.34
N ASN A 361 -15.87 -11.00 5.08
CA ASN A 361 -16.65 -11.32 3.90
C ASN A 361 -18.04 -10.63 3.90
N ILE A 362 -18.10 -9.34 4.26
CA ILE A 362 -19.30 -8.57 4.46
C ILE A 362 -19.88 -8.10 3.11
N ASP A 363 -21.16 -8.36 2.87
CA ASP A 363 -21.87 -7.78 1.73
C ASP A 363 -22.29 -6.34 2.04
N LEU A 364 -21.60 -5.39 1.42
CA LEU A 364 -21.84 -3.96 1.55
C LEU A 364 -22.70 -3.37 0.42
N LEU A 365 -23.16 -4.22 -0.52
CA LEU A 365 -24.04 -3.78 -1.62
C LEU A 365 -25.45 -3.45 -1.10
N PRO A 366 -26.11 -2.39 -1.57
CA PRO A 366 -27.50 -2.13 -1.25
C PRO A 366 -28.42 -3.20 -1.85
N LYS A 367 -29.42 -3.67 -1.12
CA LYS A 367 -30.36 -4.72 -1.53
C LYS A 367 -31.21 -4.38 -2.78
N THR A 368 -31.19 -3.13 -3.23
CA THR A 368 -32.00 -2.62 -4.36
C THR A 368 -31.50 -3.06 -5.75
N HIS A 369 -30.39 -3.78 -5.86
CA HIS A 369 -29.85 -4.28 -7.14
C HIS A 369 -29.95 -5.80 -7.30
N GLN A 370 -30.85 -6.43 -6.55
CA GLN A 370 -31.16 -7.88 -6.65
C GLN A 370 -32.54 -8.09 -7.33
N ASN A 371 -32.81 -7.35 -8.43
CA ASN A 371 -33.94 -7.70 -9.33
C ASN A 371 -33.39 -8.03 -10.71
#